data_4d646185517cc53563504e4389959d0d
#
_entry.id   4d646185517cc53563504e4389959d0d
#
_cell.length_a   1.000
_cell.length_b   1.000
_cell.length_c   1.000
_cell.angle_alpha   90.00
_cell.angle_beta   90.00
_cell.angle_gamma   90.00
#
_symmetry.space_group_name_H-M   'P 1'
#
loop_
_entity.id
_entity.type
_entity.pdbx_description
1 polymer ?
#
loop_
_entity_poly.entity_id
_entity_poly.type
_entity_poly.pdbx_seq_one_letter_code
_entity_poly.pdbx_strand_id
1 'polypeptide(L)'
;MLNKKQQAMYKDQRVGIFIDVQNLYYSAKNLYKAKVNFNEILKIAVGNRKLIRAFAYVIKTDELKEKTFFEALENIGFEIKSKDLQVFYGGMKKGDWDVGIATDAIELAPKLDVVVLVSGDGDFTPLVEHLQRVEGCKVEVIAFGKSSSSKLIEHVDNFYDLDINPRRFLI
;
A
#
# COMPACT_ATOMS: atom_id res chain seq x y z
N MET A 1 6.11 -12.50 -14.93
CA MET A 1 6.71 -13.33 -13.87
C MET A 1 8.22 -13.39 -14.06
N LEU A 2 8.98 -13.05 -13.04
CA LEU A 2 10.45 -13.11 -13.12
C LEU A 2 10.92 -14.57 -13.16
N ASN A 3 11.94 -14.84 -13.96
CA ASN A 3 12.57 -16.16 -13.95
C ASN A 3 13.45 -16.35 -12.69
N LYS A 4 13.88 -17.58 -12.40
CA LYS A 4 14.67 -17.89 -11.19
C LYS A 4 15.94 -17.05 -11.05
N LYS A 5 16.60 -16.72 -12.17
CA LYS A 5 17.81 -15.90 -12.18
C LYS A 5 17.50 -14.45 -11.80
N GLN A 6 16.41 -13.89 -12.32
CA GLN A 6 15.95 -12.56 -11.99
C GLN A 6 15.51 -12.48 -10.53
N GLN A 7 14.80 -13.51 -10.03
CA GLN A 7 14.41 -13.60 -8.62
C GLN A 7 15.63 -13.62 -7.70
N ALA A 8 16.68 -14.36 -8.06
CA ALA A 8 17.92 -14.40 -7.30
C ALA A 8 18.66 -13.08 -7.29
N MET A 9 18.61 -12.30 -8.37
CA MET A 9 19.24 -10.96 -8.45
C MET A 9 18.63 -9.97 -7.47
N TYR A 10 17.34 -10.09 -7.15
CA TYR A 10 16.61 -9.10 -6.34
C TYR A 10 16.39 -9.51 -4.89
N LYS A 11 16.82 -10.72 -4.48
CA LYS A 11 16.58 -11.22 -3.11
C LYS A 11 17.16 -10.33 -2.01
N ASP A 12 18.20 -9.58 -2.28
CA ASP A 12 18.86 -8.70 -1.32
C ASP A 12 18.30 -7.27 -1.32
N GLN A 13 17.34 -6.97 -2.18
CA GLN A 13 16.68 -5.67 -2.17
C GLN A 13 15.96 -5.44 -0.85
N ARG A 14 16.18 -4.26 -0.27
CA ARG A 14 15.54 -3.81 0.95
C ARG A 14 14.21 -3.14 0.60
N VAL A 15 13.13 -3.70 1.09
CA VAL A 15 11.76 -3.29 0.74
C VAL A 15 11.06 -2.64 1.91
N GLY A 16 10.46 -1.48 1.68
CA GLY A 16 9.49 -0.86 2.58
C GLY A 16 8.10 -0.88 1.96
N ILE A 17 7.11 -1.23 2.74
CA ILE A 17 5.72 -1.38 2.28
C ILE A 17 4.82 -0.38 3.00
N PHE A 18 4.03 0.35 2.24
CA PHE A 18 3.15 1.42 2.73
C PHE A 18 1.75 1.17 2.18
N ILE A 19 0.84 0.67 3.04
CA ILE A 19 -0.52 0.32 2.62
C ILE A 19 -1.52 1.38 3.05
N ASP A 20 -2.17 1.98 2.07
CA ASP A 20 -3.36 2.80 2.24
C ASP A 20 -4.56 1.86 2.39
N VAL A 21 -4.86 1.48 3.64
CA VAL A 21 -5.91 0.48 3.93
C VAL A 21 -7.27 0.94 3.42
N GLN A 22 -7.59 2.21 3.57
CA GLN A 22 -8.87 2.76 3.15
C GLN A 22 -9.06 2.67 1.64
N ASN A 23 -8.04 3.00 0.86
CA ASN A 23 -8.10 2.90 -0.60
C ASN A 23 -8.41 1.46 -1.04
N LEU A 24 -7.70 0.46 -0.50
CA LEU A 24 -7.94 -0.94 -0.83
C LEU A 24 -9.31 -1.43 -0.35
N TYR A 25 -9.68 -1.03 0.85
CA TYR A 25 -10.98 -1.41 1.43
C TYR A 25 -12.14 -0.96 0.53
N TYR A 26 -12.16 0.30 0.15
CA TYR A 26 -13.24 0.84 -0.69
C TYR A 26 -13.19 0.28 -2.11
N SER A 27 -12.01 0.07 -2.67
CA SER A 27 -11.88 -0.56 -3.99
C SER A 27 -12.45 -1.98 -4.00
N ALA A 28 -12.10 -2.80 -3.04
CA ALA A 28 -12.62 -4.17 -2.93
C ALA A 28 -14.13 -4.18 -2.69
N LYS A 29 -14.62 -3.32 -1.82
CA LYS A 29 -16.04 -3.19 -1.52
C LYS A 29 -16.85 -2.76 -2.75
N ASN A 30 -16.36 -1.76 -3.47
CA ASN A 30 -17.10 -1.22 -4.63
C ASN A 30 -17.03 -2.14 -5.84
N LEU A 31 -15.87 -2.73 -6.13
CA LEU A 31 -15.69 -3.60 -7.30
C LEU A 31 -16.22 -5.01 -7.11
N TYR A 32 -16.08 -5.58 -5.91
CA TYR A 32 -16.29 -7.01 -5.67
C TYR A 32 -17.24 -7.33 -4.52
N LYS A 33 -17.69 -6.35 -3.76
CA LYS A 33 -18.50 -6.54 -2.53
C LYS A 33 -17.81 -7.48 -1.53
N ALA A 34 -16.51 -7.43 -1.46
CA ALA A 34 -15.66 -8.33 -0.69
C ALA A 34 -14.67 -7.56 0.19
N LYS A 35 -14.03 -8.29 1.09
CA LYS A 35 -12.95 -7.78 1.94
C LYS A 35 -11.59 -8.12 1.35
N VAL A 36 -10.57 -7.37 1.74
CA VAL A 36 -9.20 -7.56 1.28
C VAL A 36 -8.47 -8.59 2.13
N ASN A 37 -7.73 -9.49 1.48
CA ASN A 37 -6.80 -10.40 2.13
C ASN A 37 -5.41 -9.74 2.22
N PHE A 38 -5.17 -9.01 3.29
CA PHE A 38 -3.93 -8.26 3.49
C PHE A 38 -2.70 -9.18 3.65
N ASN A 39 -2.87 -10.40 4.12
CA ASN A 39 -1.79 -11.37 4.21
C ASN A 39 -1.22 -11.73 2.83
N GLU A 40 -2.09 -11.96 1.85
CA GLU A 40 -1.67 -12.24 0.48
C GLU A 40 -1.02 -11.02 -0.18
N ILE A 41 -1.51 -9.82 0.12
CA ILE A 41 -0.89 -8.58 -0.36
C ILE A 41 0.52 -8.43 0.20
N LEU A 42 0.72 -8.66 1.50
CA LEU A 42 2.04 -8.61 2.11
C LEU A 42 3.00 -9.61 1.45
N LYS A 43 2.53 -10.83 1.20
CA LYS A 43 3.34 -11.86 0.55
C LYS A 43 3.85 -11.45 -0.83
N ILE A 44 2.98 -10.90 -1.67
CA ILE A 44 3.40 -10.46 -3.01
C ILE A 44 4.29 -9.22 -2.96
N ALA A 45 4.03 -8.32 -2.03
CA ALA A 45 4.82 -7.10 -1.85
C ALA A 45 6.26 -7.42 -1.43
N VAL A 46 6.45 -8.34 -0.51
CA VAL A 46 7.77 -8.77 -0.05
C VAL A 46 8.46 -9.66 -1.10
N GLY A 47 7.71 -10.62 -1.65
CA GLY A 47 8.29 -11.65 -2.51
C GLY A 47 9.35 -12.44 -1.77
N ASN A 48 10.52 -12.59 -2.39
CA ASN A 48 11.71 -13.23 -1.78
C ASN A 48 12.75 -12.20 -1.30
N ARG A 49 12.37 -10.95 -1.15
CA ARG A 49 13.24 -9.83 -0.80
C ARG A 49 13.31 -9.61 0.72
N LYS A 50 14.14 -8.66 1.14
CA LYS A 50 14.30 -8.31 2.56
C LYS A 50 13.28 -7.25 2.96
N LEU A 51 12.32 -7.62 3.78
CA LEU A 51 11.38 -6.69 4.37
C LEU A 51 12.08 -5.88 5.47
N ILE A 52 12.14 -4.57 5.30
CA ILE A 52 12.67 -3.66 6.32
C ILE A 52 11.53 -3.18 7.22
N ARG A 53 10.49 -2.60 6.65
CA ARG A 53 9.31 -2.12 7.38
C ARG A 53 8.05 -2.30 6.52
N ALA A 54 6.93 -2.58 7.18
CA ALA A 54 5.63 -2.62 6.55
C ALA A 54 4.62 -1.86 7.41
N PHE A 55 4.04 -0.81 6.86
CA PHE A 55 3.05 0.04 7.54
C PHE A 55 1.67 -0.12 6.93
N ALA A 56 0.68 -0.22 7.81
CA ALA A 56 -0.73 -0.12 7.44
C ALA A 56 -1.33 1.16 8.02
N TYR A 57 -1.80 2.03 7.15
CA TYR A 57 -2.38 3.32 7.53
C TYR A 57 -3.89 3.20 7.56
N VAL A 58 -4.46 3.42 8.74
CA VAL A 58 -5.90 3.24 8.97
C VAL A 58 -6.54 4.49 9.55
N ILE A 59 -7.80 4.71 9.19
CA ILE A 59 -8.63 5.75 9.78
C ILE A 59 -9.57 5.09 10.80
N LYS A 60 -9.52 5.55 12.04
CA LYS A 60 -10.41 5.06 13.09
C LYS A 60 -11.82 5.61 12.89
N THR A 61 -12.80 4.72 12.97
CA THR A 61 -14.21 5.05 13.08
C THR A 61 -14.72 4.50 14.41
N ASP A 62 -15.94 4.84 14.84
CA ASP A 62 -16.48 4.42 16.16
C ASP A 62 -16.98 2.95 16.21
N GLU A 63 -16.51 2.09 15.29
CA GLU A 63 -16.97 0.70 15.20
C GLU A 63 -16.16 -0.24 16.11
N LEU A 64 -16.87 -1.05 16.88
CA LEU A 64 -16.30 -2.05 17.80
C LEU A 64 -15.42 -3.13 17.13
N LYS A 65 -15.56 -3.30 15.81
CA LYS A 65 -14.82 -4.29 15.03
C LYS A 65 -13.39 -3.87 14.70
N GLU A 66 -13.02 -2.61 14.93
CA GLU A 66 -11.71 -2.08 14.55
C GLU A 66 -10.56 -2.70 15.32
N LYS A 67 -10.75 -2.94 16.62
CA LYS A 67 -9.70 -3.56 17.45
C LYS A 67 -9.28 -4.92 16.90
N THR A 68 -10.25 -5.77 16.57
CA THR A 68 -9.99 -7.10 15.99
C THR A 68 -9.28 -7.00 14.64
N PHE A 69 -9.71 -6.05 13.83
CA PHE A 69 -9.08 -5.79 12.53
C PHE A 69 -7.63 -5.31 12.67
N PHE A 70 -7.36 -4.39 13.59
CA PHE A 70 -6.01 -3.90 13.83
C PHE A 70 -5.10 -5.01 14.37
N GLU A 71 -5.58 -5.80 15.30
CA GLU A 71 -4.84 -6.97 15.82
C GLU A 71 -4.53 -7.97 14.70
N ALA A 72 -5.47 -8.20 13.78
CA ALA A 72 -5.26 -9.07 12.64
C ALA A 72 -4.14 -8.54 11.72
N LEU A 73 -4.11 -7.24 11.44
CA LEU A 73 -3.05 -6.61 10.65
C LEU A 73 -1.69 -6.70 11.34
N GLU A 74 -1.63 -6.46 12.65
CA GLU A 74 -0.40 -6.59 13.43
C GLU A 74 0.12 -8.04 13.41
N ASN A 75 -0.77 -9.02 13.57
CA ASN A 75 -0.41 -10.45 13.53
C ASN A 75 0.11 -10.88 12.15
N ILE A 76 -0.34 -10.24 11.07
CA ILE A 76 0.20 -10.47 9.73
C ILE A 76 1.63 -9.94 9.60
N GLY A 77 1.97 -8.88 10.31
CA GLY A 77 3.31 -8.30 10.31
C GLY A 77 3.36 -6.80 9.99
N PHE A 78 2.22 -6.11 10.00
CA PHE A 78 2.17 -4.67 9.79
C PHE A 78 2.35 -3.88 11.08
N GLU A 79 3.04 -2.75 10.97
CA GLU A 79 3.00 -1.69 11.96
C GLU A 79 1.79 -0.80 11.65
N ILE A 80 0.90 -0.63 12.62
CA ILE A 80 -0.33 0.13 12.42
C ILE A 80 -0.08 1.60 12.73
N LYS A 81 -0.43 2.46 11.78
CA LYS A 81 -0.57 3.90 11.99
C LYS A 81 -2.03 4.28 11.84
N SER A 82 -2.60 4.83 12.89
CA SER A 82 -4.02 5.19 12.92
C SER A 82 -4.21 6.65 13.29
N LYS A 83 -5.27 7.23 12.76
CA LYS A 83 -5.77 8.55 13.16
C LYS A 83 -7.29 8.56 13.14
N ASP A 84 -7.86 9.49 13.91
CA ASP A 84 -9.30 9.65 13.97
C ASP A 84 -9.84 10.31 12.70
N LEU A 85 -11.06 9.94 12.33
CA LEU A 85 -11.77 10.60 11.25
C LEU A 85 -12.08 12.04 11.66
N GLN A 86 -11.66 13.03 10.87
CA GLN A 86 -11.96 14.43 11.11
C GLN A 86 -13.38 14.76 10.65
N VAL A 87 -14.16 15.34 11.55
CA VAL A 87 -15.50 15.86 11.24
C VAL A 87 -15.43 17.38 11.23
N PHE A 88 -15.69 17.96 10.08
CA PHE A 88 -15.71 19.40 9.92
C PHE A 88 -17.08 19.99 10.26
N TYR A 89 -17.10 21.29 10.58
CA TYR A 89 -18.33 22.04 10.75
C TYR A 89 -19.25 21.87 9.53
N GLY A 90 -20.50 21.49 9.75
CA GLY A 90 -21.44 21.15 8.67
C GLY A 90 -21.53 19.67 8.32
N GLY A 91 -20.85 18.78 9.08
CA GLY A 91 -20.95 17.32 8.93
C GLY A 91 -20.04 16.71 7.88
N MET A 92 -19.19 17.49 7.21
CA MET A 92 -18.18 16.94 6.31
C MET A 92 -17.15 16.14 7.09
N LYS A 93 -16.85 14.93 6.59
CA LYS A 93 -15.83 14.05 7.17
C LYS A 93 -14.64 13.96 6.22
N LYS A 94 -13.45 14.16 6.74
CA LYS A 94 -12.20 13.97 6.00
C LYS A 94 -11.26 13.08 6.79
N GLY A 95 -10.73 12.06 6.12
CA GLY A 95 -9.71 11.22 6.68
C GLY A 95 -8.94 10.56 5.55
N ASP A 96 -7.70 10.99 5.35
CA ASP A 96 -6.74 10.33 4.49
C ASP A 96 -5.36 10.37 5.13
N TRP A 97 -4.48 9.53 4.60
CA TRP A 97 -3.11 9.41 5.06
C TRP A 97 -2.09 9.84 4.01
N ASP A 98 -2.51 10.55 2.96
CA ASP A 98 -1.64 10.86 1.83
C ASP A 98 -0.36 11.58 2.25
N VAL A 99 -0.47 12.61 3.07
CA VAL A 99 0.70 13.34 3.60
C VAL A 99 1.53 12.46 4.54
N GLY A 100 0.87 11.70 5.40
CA GLY A 100 1.57 10.79 6.34
C GLY A 100 2.33 9.68 5.62
N ILE A 101 1.73 9.05 4.62
CA ILE A 101 2.38 8.04 3.79
C ILE A 101 3.56 8.66 3.05
N ALA A 102 3.38 9.82 2.43
CA ALA A 102 4.43 10.51 1.69
C ALA A 102 5.60 10.87 2.61
N THR A 103 5.32 11.41 3.80
CA THR A 103 6.34 11.77 4.78
C THR A 103 7.15 10.56 5.23
N ASP A 104 6.47 9.48 5.61
CA ASP A 104 7.13 8.25 6.07
C ASP A 104 7.96 7.58 4.97
N ALA A 105 7.44 7.53 3.74
CA ALA A 105 8.15 6.94 2.61
C ALA A 105 9.44 7.71 2.29
N ILE A 106 9.37 9.04 2.27
CA ILE A 106 10.55 9.89 2.04
C ILE A 106 11.58 9.73 3.17
N GLU A 107 11.11 9.72 4.41
CA GLU A 107 11.97 9.60 5.60
C GLU A 107 12.71 8.26 5.62
N LEU A 108 12.07 7.18 5.21
CA LEU A 108 12.65 5.84 5.20
C LEU A 108 13.42 5.51 3.91
N ALA A 109 13.18 6.24 2.82
CA ALA A 109 13.76 5.97 1.51
C ALA A 109 15.30 5.74 1.52
N PRO A 110 16.11 6.48 2.30
CA PRO A 110 17.55 6.22 2.35
C PRO A 110 17.95 4.82 2.82
N LYS A 111 17.06 4.12 3.51
CA LYS A 111 17.28 2.75 4.00
C LYS A 111 16.69 1.68 3.08
N LEU A 112 16.07 2.08 1.99
CA LEU A 112 15.32 1.19 1.10
C LEU A 112 15.88 1.20 -0.31
N ASP A 113 15.79 0.06 -0.97
CA ASP A 113 16.04 -0.08 -2.41
C ASP A 113 14.73 0.03 -3.19
N VAL A 114 13.64 -0.44 -2.59
CA VAL A 114 12.30 -0.47 -3.20
C VAL A 114 11.27 0.05 -2.21
N VAL A 115 10.43 0.95 -2.67
CA VAL A 115 9.22 1.39 -1.98
C VAL A 115 8.03 0.73 -2.67
N VAL A 116 7.27 -0.06 -1.93
CA VAL A 116 6.02 -0.65 -2.40
C VAL A 116 4.88 0.17 -1.83
N LEU A 117 4.16 0.86 -2.69
CA LEU A 117 3.00 1.66 -2.35
C LEU A 117 1.74 0.87 -2.71
N VAL A 118 0.93 0.57 -1.70
CA VAL A 118 -0.29 -0.20 -1.91
C VAL A 118 -1.48 0.74 -1.89
N SER A 119 -1.69 1.39 -3.01
CA SER A 119 -2.78 2.34 -3.28
C SER A 119 -2.85 2.64 -4.76
N GLY A 120 -4.06 2.84 -5.26
CA GLY A 120 -4.30 3.29 -6.64
C GLY A 120 -4.51 4.80 -6.79
N ASP A 121 -4.32 5.56 -5.71
CA ASP A 121 -4.58 6.99 -5.69
C ASP A 121 -3.53 7.78 -6.48
N GLY A 122 -4.00 8.48 -7.52
CA GLY A 122 -3.16 9.30 -8.39
C GLY A 122 -2.47 10.48 -7.68
N ASP A 123 -2.96 10.88 -6.52
CA ASP A 123 -2.34 11.94 -5.71
C ASP A 123 -0.94 11.57 -5.23
N PHE A 124 -0.58 10.27 -5.25
CA PHE A 124 0.76 9.81 -4.94
C PHE A 124 1.77 9.96 -6.11
N THR A 125 1.35 10.40 -7.28
CA THR A 125 2.27 10.57 -8.42
C THR A 125 3.48 11.45 -8.09
N PRO A 126 3.33 12.62 -7.43
CA PRO A 126 4.48 13.43 -7.03
C PRO A 126 5.44 12.70 -6.06
N LEU A 127 4.90 11.90 -5.15
CA LEU A 127 5.71 11.07 -4.24
C LEU A 127 6.55 10.06 -5.03
N VAL A 128 5.93 9.37 -5.99
CA VAL A 128 6.63 8.40 -6.85
C VAL A 128 7.79 9.08 -7.57
N GLU A 129 7.55 10.22 -8.19
CA GLU A 129 8.58 10.97 -8.90
C GLU A 129 9.75 11.37 -7.99
N HIS A 130 9.45 11.83 -6.78
CA HIS A 130 10.46 12.20 -5.79
C HIS A 130 11.31 10.99 -5.37
N LEU A 131 10.67 9.87 -5.03
CA LEU A 131 11.35 8.65 -4.62
C LEU A 131 12.28 8.12 -5.71
N GLN A 132 11.86 8.20 -6.97
CA GLN A 132 12.67 7.77 -8.12
C GLN A 132 13.85 8.72 -8.39
N ARG A 133 13.57 10.01 -8.48
CA ARG A 133 14.54 11.02 -8.96
C ARG A 133 15.50 11.50 -7.89
N VAL A 134 14.99 11.69 -6.67
CA VAL A 134 15.80 12.26 -5.58
C VAL A 134 16.39 11.17 -4.71
N GLU A 135 15.59 10.20 -4.30
CA GLU A 135 16.03 9.14 -3.39
C GLU A 135 16.66 7.94 -4.09
N GLY A 136 16.45 7.82 -5.40
CA GLY A 136 17.00 6.71 -6.18
C GLY A 136 16.36 5.35 -5.90
N CYS A 137 15.14 5.33 -5.34
CA CYS A 137 14.40 4.10 -5.10
C CYS A 137 13.68 3.63 -6.35
N LYS A 138 13.51 2.32 -6.49
CA LYS A 138 12.46 1.77 -7.34
C LYS A 138 11.13 1.91 -6.60
N VAL A 139 10.07 2.23 -7.34
CA VAL A 139 8.73 2.32 -6.79
C VAL A 139 7.82 1.31 -7.48
N GLU A 140 7.19 0.48 -6.68
CA GLU A 140 6.19 -0.48 -7.12
C GLU A 140 4.84 -0.10 -6.53
N VAL A 141 3.78 -0.25 -7.31
CA VAL A 141 2.41 -0.06 -6.85
C VAL A 141 1.64 -1.36 -6.94
N ILE A 142 0.89 -1.66 -5.90
CA ILE A 142 -0.06 -2.77 -5.84
C ILE A 142 -1.44 -2.18 -5.61
N ALA A 143 -2.37 -2.44 -6.51
CA ALA A 143 -3.75 -1.95 -6.40
C ALA A 143 -4.68 -2.69 -7.37
N PHE A 144 -5.98 -2.46 -7.23
CA PHE A 144 -6.96 -2.89 -8.22
C PHE A 144 -6.91 -1.93 -9.42
N GLY A 145 -6.48 -2.43 -10.56
CA GLY A 145 -6.27 -1.61 -11.77
C GLY A 145 -7.52 -0.85 -12.21
N LYS A 146 -8.71 -1.47 -12.04
CA LYS A 146 -10.00 -0.86 -12.40
C LYS A 146 -10.33 0.42 -11.61
N SER A 147 -9.77 0.59 -10.41
CA SER A 147 -9.98 1.77 -9.57
C SER A 147 -8.71 2.59 -9.37
N SER A 148 -7.67 2.34 -10.17
CA SER A 148 -6.38 3.01 -10.05
C SER A 148 -6.20 4.10 -11.12
N SER A 149 -5.45 5.15 -10.76
CA SER A 149 -5.08 6.22 -11.67
C SER A 149 -4.15 5.69 -12.77
N SER A 150 -4.50 5.91 -14.02
CA SER A 150 -3.66 5.55 -15.17
C SER A 150 -2.33 6.31 -15.13
N LYS A 151 -2.34 7.57 -14.70
CA LYS A 151 -1.14 8.39 -14.55
C LYS A 151 -0.18 7.79 -13.52
N LEU A 152 -0.69 7.31 -12.38
CA LEU A 152 0.12 6.64 -11.37
C LEU A 152 0.77 5.37 -11.94
N ILE A 153 -0.02 4.54 -12.61
CA ILE A 153 0.45 3.29 -13.22
C ILE A 153 1.57 3.54 -14.22
N GLU A 154 1.48 4.59 -15.02
CA GLU A 154 2.49 4.95 -16.02
C GLU A 154 3.81 5.41 -15.40
N HIS A 155 3.80 6.00 -14.20
CA HIS A 155 4.98 6.56 -13.55
C HIS A 155 5.79 5.55 -12.74
N VAL A 156 5.17 4.47 -12.27
CA VAL A 156 5.86 3.50 -11.40
C VAL A 156 6.76 2.57 -12.20
N ASP A 157 7.77 2.02 -11.52
CA ASP A 157 8.67 1.04 -12.14
C ASP A 157 7.97 -0.29 -12.38
N ASN A 158 7.11 -0.73 -11.45
CA ASN A 158 6.30 -1.93 -11.59
C ASN A 158 4.91 -1.69 -11.02
N PHE A 159 3.91 -2.21 -11.72
CA PHE A 159 2.53 -2.22 -11.27
C PHE A 159 2.02 -3.65 -11.15
N TYR A 160 1.52 -4.01 -9.97
CA TYR A 160 0.87 -5.29 -9.74
C TYR A 160 -0.65 -5.07 -9.67
N ASP A 161 -1.35 -5.57 -10.69
CA ASP A 161 -2.80 -5.44 -10.80
C ASP A 161 -3.52 -6.58 -10.09
N LEU A 162 -4.18 -6.27 -8.97
CA LEU A 162 -4.93 -7.25 -8.19
C LEU A 162 -6.14 -7.79 -8.97
N ASP A 163 -6.63 -7.07 -9.97
CA ASP A 163 -7.76 -7.51 -10.80
C ASP A 163 -7.42 -8.69 -11.73
N ILE A 164 -6.14 -9.00 -11.94
CA ILE A 164 -5.74 -10.16 -12.76
C ILE A 164 -6.13 -11.47 -12.08
N ASN A 165 -6.01 -11.53 -10.74
CA ASN A 165 -6.42 -12.70 -9.96
C ASN A 165 -7.09 -12.26 -8.65
N PRO A 166 -8.29 -11.66 -8.73
CA PRO A 166 -8.91 -11.05 -7.56
C PRO A 166 -9.23 -12.06 -6.45
N ARG A 167 -9.53 -13.31 -6.79
CA ARG A 167 -9.87 -14.35 -5.79
C ARG A 167 -8.77 -14.59 -4.77
N ARG A 168 -7.51 -14.40 -5.17
CA ARG A 168 -6.37 -14.54 -4.25
C ARG A 168 -6.35 -13.47 -3.18
N PHE A 169 -6.79 -12.26 -3.51
CA PHE A 169 -6.64 -11.07 -2.67
C PHE A 169 -7.92 -10.65 -1.98
N LEU A 170 -8.99 -11.42 -2.12
CA LEU A 170 -10.29 -11.16 -1.52
C LEU A 170 -10.69 -12.27 -0.57
N ILE A 171 -11.48 -11.89 0.44
CA ILE A 171 -12.09 -12.80 1.41
C ILE A 171 -13.60 -12.70 1.33
#